data_81230eb421bdad9407338b29d4c86db5
#
_entry.id   81230eb421bdad9407338b29d4c86db5
#
_cell.length_a   1.000
_cell.length_b   1.000
_cell.length_c   1.000
_cell.angle_alpha   90.00
_cell.angle_beta   90.00
_cell.angle_gamma   90.00
#
_symmetry.space_group_name_H-M   'P 1'
#
loop_
_entity.id
_entity.type
_entity.pdbx_description
1 polymer ?
#
loop_
_entity_poly.entity_id
_entity_poly.type
_entity_poly.pdbx_seq_one_letter_code
_entity_poly.pdbx_strand_id
1 'polypeptide(L)'
;EGRTMIAFGGGAPLHAARLAAKLGIDRIIVPADAGVGSAVGFLLAPAAYEVVRSRYVRLADLDSKSLTSLLGEMEAEATSIAGLAAPNADLTVNRHGYARYVGQGHEIKIELPDGPLEDWSSDAIRVRFEAAYKTMFGLLVPGTEIEILTWSLIASTDTSTSATPSPQNNTPRGISQSNHRA
;
A
#
# COMPACT_ATOMS: atom_id res chain seq x y z
N GLU A 1 -4.23 19.39 -16.78
CA GLU A 1 -4.04 19.05 -18.20
C GLU A 1 -3.96 17.54 -18.34
N GLY A 2 -4.84 16.95 -19.18
CA GLY A 2 -4.75 15.53 -19.55
C GLY A 2 -5.20 14.50 -18.51
N ARG A 3 -5.99 14.87 -17.53
CA ARG A 3 -6.52 13.90 -16.51
C ARG A 3 -7.58 13.00 -17.14
N THR A 4 -7.57 11.73 -16.75
CA THR A 4 -8.59 10.75 -17.12
C THR A 4 -9.35 10.34 -15.86
N MET A 5 -10.67 10.33 -15.94
CA MET A 5 -11.52 9.80 -14.87
C MET A 5 -11.76 8.31 -15.09
N ILE A 6 -11.58 7.51 -14.05
CA ILE A 6 -11.96 6.10 -14.07
C ILE A 6 -13.21 5.97 -13.20
N ALA A 7 -14.30 5.45 -13.78
CA ALA A 7 -15.57 5.27 -13.10
C ALA A 7 -15.84 3.77 -12.92
N PHE A 8 -15.88 3.30 -11.68
CA PHE A 8 -16.20 1.91 -11.34
C PHE A 8 -17.08 1.86 -10.09
N GLY A 9 -17.74 0.72 -9.87
CA GLY A 9 -18.76 0.53 -8.85
C GLY A 9 -20.16 0.66 -9.43
N GLY A 10 -21.18 0.29 -8.67
CA GLY A 10 -22.56 0.18 -9.14
C GLY A 10 -23.19 1.50 -9.61
N GLY A 11 -22.89 2.62 -8.95
CA GLY A 11 -23.50 3.93 -9.24
C GLY A 11 -22.58 4.93 -9.95
N ALA A 12 -21.27 4.84 -9.79
CA ALA A 12 -20.34 5.84 -10.32
C ALA A 12 -20.39 6.01 -11.84
N PRO A 13 -20.51 4.97 -12.67
CA PRO A 13 -20.59 5.11 -14.12
C PRO A 13 -21.80 5.93 -14.58
N LEU A 14 -22.93 5.87 -13.87
CA LEU A 14 -24.16 6.62 -14.20
C LEU A 14 -23.98 8.14 -14.08
N HIS A 15 -23.09 8.57 -13.18
CA HIS A 15 -22.88 9.99 -12.87
C HIS A 15 -21.58 10.54 -13.45
N ALA A 16 -20.69 9.68 -13.96
CA ALA A 16 -19.33 10.01 -14.38
C ALA A 16 -19.29 11.10 -15.45
N ALA A 17 -20.16 11.04 -16.45
CA ALA A 17 -20.19 12.03 -17.54
C ALA A 17 -20.49 13.44 -17.03
N ARG A 18 -21.46 13.56 -16.13
CA ARG A 18 -21.87 14.85 -15.57
C ARG A 18 -20.83 15.42 -14.62
N LEU A 19 -20.17 14.56 -13.86
CA LEU A 19 -19.09 14.94 -12.97
C LEU A 19 -17.85 15.37 -13.76
N ALA A 20 -17.46 14.61 -14.79
CA ALA A 20 -16.33 14.94 -15.66
C ALA A 20 -16.52 16.29 -16.34
N ALA A 21 -17.71 16.56 -16.88
CA ALA A 21 -18.03 17.85 -17.48
C ALA A 21 -17.86 19.01 -16.48
N LYS A 22 -18.30 18.84 -15.23
CA LYS A 22 -18.12 19.87 -14.18
C LYS A 22 -16.66 20.08 -13.79
N LEU A 23 -15.82 19.06 -13.90
CA LEU A 23 -14.41 19.10 -13.55
C LEU A 23 -13.50 19.44 -14.74
N GLY A 24 -14.05 19.62 -15.94
CA GLY A 24 -13.27 19.86 -17.16
C GLY A 24 -12.41 18.65 -17.55
N ILE A 25 -12.92 17.43 -17.33
CA ILE A 25 -12.23 16.18 -17.69
C ILE A 25 -12.85 15.62 -18.97
N ASP A 26 -12.06 15.50 -20.03
CA ASP A 26 -12.53 15.10 -21.35
C ASP A 26 -12.55 13.59 -21.57
N ARG A 27 -11.85 12.82 -20.74
CA ARG A 27 -11.74 11.37 -20.89
C ARG A 27 -12.29 10.65 -19.68
N ILE A 28 -13.19 9.70 -19.93
CA ILE A 28 -13.74 8.79 -18.93
C ILE A 28 -13.49 7.36 -19.39
N ILE A 29 -12.98 6.54 -18.50
CA ILE A 29 -12.84 5.09 -18.69
C ILE A 29 -13.83 4.42 -17.73
N VAL A 30 -14.71 3.61 -18.29
CA VAL A 30 -15.56 2.68 -17.56
C VAL A 30 -15.00 1.30 -17.85
N PRO A 31 -14.32 0.63 -16.90
CA PRO A 31 -13.78 -0.70 -17.13
C PRO A 31 -14.88 -1.72 -17.46
N ALA A 32 -14.52 -2.78 -18.17
CA ALA A 32 -15.37 -3.95 -18.20
C ALA A 32 -15.61 -4.41 -16.76
N ASP A 33 -16.81 -4.90 -16.49
CA ASP A 33 -17.21 -5.31 -15.13
C ASP A 33 -17.17 -4.22 -14.06
N ALA A 34 -17.27 -2.94 -14.45
CA ALA A 34 -17.21 -1.80 -13.54
C ALA A 34 -18.14 -1.95 -12.33
N GLY A 35 -19.33 -2.55 -12.51
CA GLY A 35 -20.31 -2.77 -11.43
C GLY A 35 -19.87 -3.77 -10.37
N VAL A 36 -18.94 -4.66 -10.68
CA VAL A 36 -18.44 -5.73 -9.81
C VAL A 36 -16.93 -5.65 -9.58
N GLY A 37 -16.30 -4.55 -9.97
CA GLY A 37 -14.85 -4.37 -9.92
C GLY A 37 -14.24 -4.61 -8.53
N SER A 38 -14.95 -4.24 -7.46
CA SER A 38 -14.49 -4.53 -6.09
C SER A 38 -14.49 -6.03 -5.78
N ALA A 39 -15.47 -6.78 -6.26
CA ALA A 39 -15.51 -8.24 -6.07
C ALA A 39 -14.39 -8.93 -6.86
N VAL A 40 -14.15 -8.48 -8.10
CA VAL A 40 -13.02 -8.97 -8.91
C VAL A 40 -11.69 -8.65 -8.22
N GLY A 41 -11.52 -7.43 -7.73
CA GLY A 41 -10.32 -7.03 -6.99
C GLY A 41 -10.10 -7.86 -5.74
N PHE A 42 -11.16 -8.18 -5.01
CA PHE A 42 -11.08 -9.04 -3.83
C PHE A 42 -10.67 -10.48 -4.16
N LEU A 43 -11.18 -11.03 -5.25
CA LEU A 43 -10.80 -12.38 -5.71
C LEU A 43 -9.34 -12.45 -6.22
N LEU A 44 -8.80 -11.34 -6.67
CA LEU A 44 -7.42 -11.24 -7.16
C LEU A 44 -6.44 -10.76 -6.08
N ALA A 45 -6.94 -10.35 -4.92
CA ALA A 45 -6.09 -9.89 -3.83
C ALA A 45 -5.24 -11.05 -3.29
N PRO A 46 -3.97 -10.81 -2.94
CA PRO A 46 -3.15 -11.80 -2.28
C PRO A 46 -3.76 -12.15 -0.90
N ALA A 47 -3.58 -13.39 -0.48
CA ALA A 47 -3.81 -13.71 0.92
C ALA A 47 -2.75 -12.99 1.76
N ALA A 48 -3.19 -12.08 2.61
CA ALA A 48 -2.29 -11.26 3.41
C ALA A 48 -2.84 -11.03 4.81
N TYR A 49 -1.93 -10.93 5.77
CA TYR A 49 -2.27 -10.54 7.13
C TYR A 49 -1.25 -9.54 7.67
N GLU A 50 -1.75 -8.44 8.23
CA GLU A 50 -0.94 -7.38 8.82
C GLU A 50 -1.05 -7.43 10.35
N VAL A 51 0.10 -7.43 11.01
CA VAL A 51 0.22 -7.27 12.45
C VAL A 51 0.80 -5.88 12.73
N VAL A 52 0.14 -5.15 13.61
CA VAL A 52 0.58 -3.81 14.03
C VAL A 52 0.79 -3.79 15.54
N ARG A 53 1.89 -3.21 15.98
CA ARG A 53 2.22 -3.03 17.39
C ARG A 53 2.70 -1.59 17.63
N SER A 54 2.05 -0.92 18.57
CA SER A 54 2.51 0.40 19.03
C SER A 54 3.57 0.19 20.10
N ARG A 55 4.80 0.61 19.79
CA ARG A 55 5.93 0.61 20.71
C ARG A 55 6.81 1.79 20.41
N TYR A 56 6.75 2.77 21.26
CA TYR A 56 7.58 3.97 21.19
C TYR A 56 9.05 3.64 21.46
N VAL A 57 9.92 4.03 20.54
CA VAL A 57 11.39 3.89 20.68
C VAL A 57 12.05 5.10 20.04
N ARG A 58 12.94 5.79 20.77
CA ARG A 58 13.88 6.70 20.14
C ARG A 58 14.95 5.91 19.43
N LEU A 59 15.33 6.36 18.25
CA LEU A 59 16.31 5.63 17.43
C LEU A 59 17.68 5.49 18.12
N ALA A 60 18.05 6.48 18.96
CA ALA A 60 19.25 6.44 19.78
C ALA A 60 19.21 5.34 20.88
N ASP A 61 18.01 5.00 21.35
CA ASP A 61 17.77 4.03 22.42
C ASP A 61 17.35 2.65 21.88
N LEU A 62 17.56 2.41 20.59
CA LEU A 62 17.13 1.17 19.93
C LEU A 62 17.91 -0.02 20.50
N ASP A 63 17.21 -0.92 21.19
CA ASP A 63 17.73 -2.22 21.64
C ASP A 63 17.40 -3.30 20.60
N SER A 64 18.42 -3.74 19.89
CA SER A 64 18.27 -4.75 18.84
C SER A 64 17.65 -6.05 19.34
N LYS A 65 17.97 -6.51 20.55
CA LYS A 65 17.42 -7.75 21.10
C LYS A 65 15.91 -7.64 21.35
N SER A 66 15.52 -6.54 21.96
CA SER A 66 14.11 -6.26 22.23
C SER A 66 13.28 -6.06 20.96
N LEU A 67 13.89 -5.45 19.93
CA LEU A 67 13.27 -5.30 18.61
C LEU A 67 13.16 -6.66 17.89
N THR A 68 14.20 -7.47 17.92
CA THR A 68 14.18 -8.83 17.35
C THR A 68 13.07 -9.69 17.96
N SER A 69 12.88 -9.64 19.29
CA SER A 69 11.79 -10.35 19.95
C SER A 69 10.42 -9.87 19.46
N LEU A 70 10.20 -8.54 19.43
CA LEU A 70 8.93 -7.96 18.98
C LEU A 70 8.60 -8.35 17.54
N LEU A 71 9.53 -8.16 16.62
CA LEU A 71 9.31 -8.44 15.21
C LEU A 71 9.21 -9.95 14.93
N GLY A 72 9.94 -10.78 15.67
CA GLY A 72 9.80 -12.23 15.60
C GLY A 72 8.42 -12.74 16.02
N GLU A 73 7.87 -12.18 17.11
CA GLU A 73 6.50 -12.48 17.55
C GLU A 73 5.45 -12.04 16.51
N MET A 74 5.63 -10.82 15.94
CA MET A 74 4.74 -10.29 14.91
C MET A 74 4.81 -11.15 13.62
N GLU A 75 5.99 -11.61 13.24
CA GLU A 75 6.18 -12.46 12.06
C GLU A 75 5.54 -13.83 12.24
N ALA A 76 5.73 -14.45 13.40
CA ALA A 76 5.10 -15.72 13.72
C ALA A 76 3.57 -15.63 13.69
N GLU A 77 3.00 -14.54 14.22
CA GLU A 77 1.57 -14.30 14.17
C GLU A 77 1.08 -14.09 12.73
N ALA A 78 1.74 -13.19 11.98
CA ALA A 78 1.33 -12.85 10.63
C ALA A 78 1.41 -14.04 9.67
N THR A 79 2.50 -14.79 9.71
CA THR A 79 2.70 -15.97 8.86
C THR A 79 1.77 -17.12 9.22
N SER A 80 1.51 -17.31 10.51
CA SER A 80 0.55 -18.33 10.97
C SER A 80 -0.86 -18.06 10.39
N ILE A 81 -1.33 -16.82 10.48
CA ILE A 81 -2.69 -16.47 10.03
C ILE A 81 -2.78 -16.41 8.50
N ALA A 82 -1.79 -15.79 7.82
CA ALA A 82 -1.76 -15.78 6.37
C ALA A 82 -1.67 -17.20 5.77
N GLY A 83 -0.91 -18.09 6.43
CA GLY A 83 -0.80 -19.50 6.04
C GLY A 83 -2.10 -20.28 6.13
N LEU A 84 -3.04 -19.91 7.00
CA LEU A 84 -4.38 -20.53 7.04
C LEU A 84 -5.18 -20.25 5.78
N ALA A 85 -5.00 -19.06 5.19
CA ALA A 85 -5.69 -18.66 3.95
C ALA A 85 -5.01 -19.26 2.70
N ALA A 86 -3.71 -19.55 2.77
CA ALA A 86 -2.91 -20.07 1.65
C ALA A 86 -1.90 -21.15 2.12
N PRO A 87 -2.36 -22.36 2.49
CA PRO A 87 -1.56 -23.37 3.18
C PRO A 87 -0.31 -23.87 2.45
N ASN A 88 -0.24 -23.71 1.13
CA ASN A 88 0.85 -24.21 0.29
C ASN A 88 1.57 -23.09 -0.48
N ALA A 89 1.34 -21.83 -0.11
CA ALA A 89 1.96 -20.71 -0.79
C ALA A 89 3.20 -20.22 -0.03
N ASP A 90 4.19 -19.78 -0.77
CA ASP A 90 5.31 -19.04 -0.20
C ASP A 90 4.82 -17.66 0.27
N LEU A 91 5.18 -17.30 1.48
CA LEU A 91 4.83 -16.01 2.08
C LEU A 91 6.02 -15.06 2.04
N THR A 92 5.78 -13.86 1.54
CA THR A 92 6.72 -12.74 1.63
C THR A 92 6.39 -11.89 2.84
N VAL A 93 7.40 -11.53 3.61
CA VAL A 93 7.26 -10.70 4.81
C VAL A 93 7.83 -9.31 4.55
N ASN A 94 6.98 -8.30 4.68
CA ASN A 94 7.38 -6.89 4.57
C ASN A 94 7.23 -6.22 5.93
N ARG A 95 8.27 -5.49 6.34
CA ARG A 95 8.35 -4.83 7.65
C ARG A 95 8.40 -3.33 7.48
N HIS A 96 7.61 -2.60 8.27
CA HIS A 96 7.53 -1.15 8.21
C HIS A 96 7.60 -0.55 9.62
N GLY A 97 8.15 0.66 9.69
CA GLY A 97 8.07 1.51 10.87
C GLY A 97 7.31 2.79 10.54
N TYR A 98 6.60 3.33 11.51
CA TYR A 98 6.02 4.68 11.42
C TYR A 98 6.86 5.58 12.32
N ALA A 99 7.62 6.47 11.68
CA ALA A 99 8.65 7.27 12.31
C ALA A 99 8.48 8.75 12.02
N ARG A 100 9.02 9.58 12.91
CA ARG A 100 9.05 11.03 12.75
C ARG A 100 10.28 11.62 13.43
N TYR A 101 10.58 12.86 13.14
CA TYR A 101 11.48 13.61 14.00
C TYR A 101 10.79 13.93 15.32
N VAL A 102 11.54 13.88 16.41
CA VAL A 102 11.02 14.20 17.75
C VAL A 102 10.39 15.59 17.76
N GLY A 103 9.18 15.69 18.29
CA GLY A 103 8.39 16.92 18.34
C GLY A 103 7.50 17.18 17.12
N GLN A 104 7.56 16.37 16.08
CA GLN A 104 6.62 16.48 14.95
C GLN A 104 5.29 15.77 15.27
N GLY A 105 4.21 16.29 14.71
CA GLY A 105 2.86 15.73 14.89
C GLY A 105 2.48 14.64 13.90
N HIS A 106 3.29 14.40 12.85
CA HIS A 106 2.97 13.46 11.79
C HIS A 106 4.10 12.45 11.56
N GLU A 107 3.72 11.17 11.48
CA GLU A 107 4.62 10.06 11.21
C GLU A 107 4.63 9.73 9.73
N ILE A 108 5.76 9.28 9.22
CA ILE A 108 5.87 8.73 7.87
C ILE A 108 6.14 7.23 7.94
N LYS A 109 5.58 6.50 7.02
CA LYS A 109 5.86 5.07 6.82
C LYS A 109 7.23 4.92 6.19
N ILE A 110 8.07 4.07 6.79
CA ILE A 110 9.37 3.70 6.26
C ILE A 110 9.46 2.19 6.12
N GLU A 111 10.11 1.74 5.07
CA GLU A 111 10.49 0.33 4.94
C GLU A 111 11.67 0.05 5.88
N LEU A 112 11.57 -1.03 6.63
CA LEU A 112 12.66 -1.46 7.50
C LEU A 112 13.67 -2.31 6.72
N PRO A 113 14.92 -2.46 7.19
CA PRO A 113 15.92 -3.26 6.49
C PRO A 113 15.45 -4.69 6.24
N ASP A 114 15.88 -5.27 5.13
CA ASP A 114 15.75 -6.69 4.86
C ASP A 114 16.86 -7.47 5.58
N GLY A 115 16.64 -8.77 5.78
CA GLY A 115 17.64 -9.66 6.37
C GLY A 115 17.46 -9.89 7.87
N PRO A 116 18.48 -10.50 8.50
CA PRO A 116 18.44 -10.83 9.91
C PRO A 116 18.30 -9.59 10.80
N LEU A 117 17.41 -9.67 11.78
CA LEU A 117 17.14 -8.54 12.68
C LEU A 117 18.34 -8.16 13.57
N GLU A 118 19.27 -9.09 13.77
CA GLU A 118 20.51 -8.88 14.52
C GLU A 118 21.44 -7.86 13.83
N ASP A 119 21.34 -7.75 12.50
CA ASP A 119 22.17 -6.86 11.69
C ASP A 119 21.59 -5.43 11.60
N TRP A 120 20.43 -5.20 12.18
CA TRP A 120 19.78 -3.89 12.12
C TRP A 120 20.43 -2.90 13.08
N SER A 121 20.96 -1.83 12.53
CA SER A 121 21.50 -0.71 13.28
C SER A 121 20.57 0.49 13.24
N SER A 122 20.68 1.35 14.24
CA SER A 122 20.00 2.65 14.25
C SER A 122 20.36 3.49 13.03
N ASP A 123 21.59 3.38 12.53
CA ASP A 123 22.05 4.09 11.33
C ASP A 123 21.38 3.57 10.06
N ALA A 124 21.20 2.27 9.92
CA ALA A 124 20.47 1.70 8.77
C ALA A 124 19.02 2.19 8.72
N ILE A 125 18.35 2.26 9.85
CA ILE A 125 16.98 2.78 9.97
C ILE A 125 16.95 4.29 9.71
N ARG A 126 17.93 5.04 10.23
CA ARG A 126 18.07 6.49 9.98
C ARG A 126 18.16 6.80 8.49
N VAL A 127 19.02 6.09 7.77
CA VAL A 127 19.19 6.29 6.32
C VAL A 127 17.88 6.08 5.56
N ARG A 128 17.11 5.04 5.91
CA ARG A 128 15.80 4.78 5.29
C ARG A 128 14.77 5.86 5.62
N PHE A 129 14.73 6.28 6.88
CA PHE A 129 13.84 7.38 7.30
C PHE A 129 14.18 8.67 6.55
N GLU A 130 15.45 9.08 6.53
CA GLU A 130 15.88 10.32 5.88
C GLU A 130 15.62 10.29 4.35
N ALA A 131 15.81 9.15 3.69
CA ALA A 131 15.48 8.98 2.29
C ALA A 131 13.97 9.15 2.02
N ALA A 132 13.12 8.49 2.81
CA ALA A 132 11.67 8.61 2.73
C ALA A 132 11.19 10.04 3.04
N TYR A 133 11.73 10.63 4.10
CA TYR A 133 11.40 12.00 4.52
C TYR A 133 11.78 13.03 3.46
N LYS A 134 12.98 12.92 2.90
CA LYS A 134 13.44 13.79 1.80
C LYS A 134 12.57 13.65 0.54
N THR A 135 12.16 12.42 0.22
CA THR A 135 11.27 12.18 -0.92
C THR A 135 9.91 12.85 -0.71
N MET A 136 9.38 12.80 0.51
CA MET A 136 8.05 13.35 0.83
C MET A 136 8.05 14.87 0.99
N PHE A 137 9.06 15.44 1.65
CA PHE A 137 9.09 16.86 2.06
C PHE A 137 10.15 17.70 1.33
N GLY A 138 11.05 17.08 0.55
CA GLY A 138 12.09 17.78 -0.20
C GLY A 138 13.29 18.27 0.62
N LEU A 139 13.26 18.09 1.95
CA LEU A 139 14.30 18.57 2.89
C LEU A 139 14.52 17.58 4.03
N LEU A 140 15.61 17.75 4.77
CA LEU A 140 15.89 17.04 6.02
C LEU A 140 15.97 18.05 7.18
N VAL A 141 15.83 17.57 8.42
CA VAL A 141 16.00 18.39 9.64
C VAL A 141 17.27 17.89 10.36
N PRO A 142 18.45 18.48 10.07
CA PRO A 142 19.70 18.04 10.65
C PRO A 142 19.72 18.18 12.17
N GLY A 143 20.39 17.23 12.84
CA GLY A 143 20.59 17.29 14.29
C GLY A 143 19.36 16.96 15.13
N THR A 144 18.24 16.59 14.49
CA THR A 144 17.02 16.21 15.22
C THR A 144 16.97 14.68 15.39
N GLU A 145 16.60 14.25 16.59
CA GLU A 145 16.39 12.83 16.88
C GLU A 145 15.18 12.27 16.13
N ILE A 146 15.22 10.98 15.86
CA ILE A 146 14.14 10.23 15.23
C ILE A 146 13.51 9.33 16.28
N GLU A 147 12.19 9.24 16.25
CA GLU A 147 11.41 8.31 17.06
C GLU A 147 10.50 7.45 16.18
N ILE A 148 10.34 6.18 16.56
CA ILE A 148 9.44 5.23 15.92
C ILE A 148 8.33 4.94 16.92
N LEU A 149 7.09 5.04 16.47
CA LEU A 149 5.92 4.91 17.34
C LEU A 149 5.20 3.58 17.11
N THR A 150 5.17 3.15 15.84
CA THR A 150 4.39 1.99 15.44
C THR A 150 5.21 1.10 14.51
N TRP A 151 5.10 -0.18 14.71
CA TRP A 151 5.73 -1.23 13.92
C TRP A 151 4.64 -2.02 13.20
N SER A 152 4.79 -2.27 11.92
CA SER A 152 3.87 -3.03 11.10
C SER A 152 4.63 -4.11 10.33
N LEU A 153 4.06 -5.29 10.28
CA LEU A 153 4.58 -6.43 9.55
C LEU A 153 3.44 -7.07 8.76
N ILE A 154 3.64 -7.25 7.47
CA ILE A 154 2.67 -7.86 6.56
C ILE A 154 3.28 -9.14 6.02
N ALA A 155 2.61 -10.27 6.25
CA ALA A 155 2.88 -11.52 5.56
C ALA A 155 1.86 -11.69 4.43
N SER A 156 2.32 -11.90 3.19
CA SER A 156 1.44 -12.02 2.03
C SER A 156 1.94 -13.03 1.03
N THR A 157 1.01 -13.66 0.32
CA THR A 157 1.37 -14.42 -0.89
C THR A 157 1.81 -13.47 -2.00
N ASP A 158 2.69 -13.95 -2.87
CA ASP A 158 3.16 -13.16 -4.00
C ASP A 158 2.01 -12.90 -4.98
N THR A 159 1.82 -11.65 -5.39
CA THR A 159 0.81 -11.26 -6.40
C THR A 159 1.16 -11.73 -7.81
N SER A 160 2.39 -12.18 -8.04
CA SER A 160 2.86 -12.62 -9.36
C SER A 160 2.16 -13.88 -9.88
N THR A 161 1.45 -14.62 -9.01
CA THR A 161 0.75 -15.89 -9.38
C THR A 161 -0.72 -15.71 -9.73
N SER A 162 -1.31 -14.52 -9.54
CA SER A 162 -2.67 -14.27 -10.02
C SER A 162 -2.62 -14.08 -11.54
N ALA A 163 -3.09 -15.09 -12.25
CA ALA A 163 -3.22 -15.09 -13.70
C ALA A 163 -3.81 -13.75 -14.14
N THR A 164 -3.03 -12.96 -14.87
CA THR A 164 -3.57 -11.82 -15.61
C THR A 164 -4.72 -12.34 -16.44
N PRO A 165 -5.97 -11.89 -16.25
CA PRO A 165 -7.06 -12.34 -17.10
C PRO A 165 -6.67 -12.01 -18.53
N SER A 166 -6.61 -13.02 -19.39
CA SER A 166 -6.33 -12.82 -20.81
C SER A 166 -7.27 -11.73 -21.33
N PRO A 167 -6.78 -10.73 -22.04
CA PRO A 167 -7.62 -9.71 -22.60
C PRO A 167 -8.63 -10.39 -23.52
N GLN A 168 -9.87 -10.47 -23.08
CA GLN A 168 -10.95 -10.86 -23.98
C GLN A 168 -11.01 -9.78 -25.05
N ASN A 169 -10.83 -10.19 -26.31
CA ASN A 169 -10.97 -9.32 -27.47
C ASN A 169 -12.42 -8.84 -27.57
N ASN A 170 -12.78 -7.87 -26.73
CA ASN A 170 -14.02 -7.13 -26.88
C ASN A 170 -13.79 -6.07 -27.94
N THR A 171 -14.11 -6.39 -29.16
CA THR A 171 -14.26 -5.40 -30.23
C THR A 171 -15.16 -4.28 -29.73
N PRO A 172 -14.73 -3.01 -29.76
CA PRO A 172 -15.55 -1.91 -29.30
C PRO A 172 -16.86 -1.90 -30.07
N ARG A 173 -18.00 -2.16 -29.44
CA ARG A 173 -19.31 -1.86 -30.03
C ARG A 173 -19.38 -0.34 -30.15
N GLY A 174 -19.33 0.16 -31.37
CA GLY A 174 -19.50 1.57 -31.67
C GLY A 174 -20.83 2.06 -31.05
N ILE A 175 -20.73 3.02 -30.15
CA ILE A 175 -21.88 3.72 -29.60
C ILE A 175 -22.39 4.62 -30.73
N SER A 176 -23.54 4.27 -31.31
CA SER A 176 -24.29 5.16 -32.17
C SER A 176 -24.68 6.41 -31.37
N GLN A 177 -24.19 7.57 -31.77
CA GLN A 177 -24.66 8.84 -31.25
C GLN A 177 -26.11 9.05 -31.72
N SER A 178 -27.09 8.82 -30.85
CA SER A 178 -28.41 9.30 -31.07
C SER A 178 -28.45 10.82 -30.81
N ASN A 179 -28.49 11.61 -31.88
CA ASN A 179 -28.81 13.01 -31.83
C ASN A 179 -30.23 13.19 -31.27
N HIS A 180 -30.39 13.49 -30.00
CA HIS A 180 -31.61 14.14 -29.51
C HIS A 180 -31.42 15.64 -29.61
N ARG A 181 -31.97 16.20 -30.72
CA ARG A 181 -32.43 17.58 -30.77
C ARG A 181 -33.75 17.66 -30.00
N ALA A 182 -33.80 18.54 -29.03
CA ALA A 182 -34.85 19.49 -28.68
C ALA A 182 -34.49 20.11 -27.33
#